data_6c677fa37f6c3dfddced86ebde5a0c3e
#
_entry.id   6c677fa37f6c3dfddced86ebde5a0c3e
#
_cell.length_a   1.000
_cell.length_b   1.000
_cell.length_c   1.000
_cell.angle_alpha   90.00
_cell.angle_beta   90.00
_cell.angle_gamma   90.00
#
_symmetry.space_group_name_H-M   'P 1'
#
loop_
_entity.id
_entity.type
_entity.pdbx_description
1 polymer ?
#
loop_
_entity_poly.entity_id
_entity_poly.type
_entity_poly.pdbx_seq_one_letter_code
_entity_poly.pdbx_strand_id
1 'polypeptide(L)'
;MKKRASDKVVPPSWEQMGSWVALVETGSVSAAALRLGISQAGVSQHVRQLEESLGASLLDRTTRPAHPTAAGQRLYEQARDLLSRASHMTETVRALSRSKRSLLRLGCVDSFAATIGPQMVRGLAGRVQRLRLVSGINPGLAEQFDNHQLDVLITTDDPKPAAGRAYLALFSEQFLLAVPSDFQLPPLASLHQLSGLRPFMHYSTRSKMGALVDAYLARHDPDIEQVFEFDATDPLLSLVREDLGIALTTPLCLWQSRYHAMHLKCVPLTALRHQGRAYPPLQRTFYMVYRPDELGPLAQDIAAMVRVAVRELQRQWVSVLKIPADLISVNEDR
;
A
#
# COMPACT_ATOMS: atom_id res chain seq x y z
N MET A 1 -48.88 -35.29 -7.67
CA MET A 1 -47.80 -34.69 -6.84
C MET A 1 -46.45 -34.97 -7.56
N LYS A 2 -45.91 -34.00 -8.33
CA LYS A 2 -44.58 -34.12 -8.94
C LYS A 2 -43.54 -33.75 -7.90
N LYS A 3 -42.66 -34.71 -7.54
CA LYS A 3 -41.48 -34.48 -6.72
C LYS A 3 -40.63 -33.35 -7.35
N ARG A 4 -40.46 -32.21 -6.66
CA ARG A 4 -39.43 -31.24 -6.95
C ARG A 4 -38.08 -31.95 -6.77
N ALA A 5 -37.37 -32.17 -7.90
CA ALA A 5 -35.96 -32.51 -7.85
C ALA A 5 -35.26 -31.39 -7.11
N SER A 6 -34.49 -31.68 -6.07
CA SER A 6 -33.64 -30.73 -5.40
C SER A 6 -32.62 -30.30 -6.44
N ASP A 7 -32.67 -29.04 -6.88
CA ASP A 7 -31.62 -28.42 -7.68
C ASP A 7 -30.31 -28.48 -6.86
N LYS A 8 -29.50 -29.51 -7.08
CA LYS A 8 -28.13 -29.56 -6.59
C LYS A 8 -27.37 -28.49 -7.37
N VAL A 9 -27.14 -27.36 -6.76
CA VAL A 9 -26.24 -26.34 -7.28
C VAL A 9 -24.86 -26.99 -7.40
N VAL A 10 -24.41 -27.24 -8.62
CA VAL A 10 -23.07 -27.75 -8.89
C VAL A 10 -22.13 -26.54 -8.81
N PRO A 11 -21.13 -26.53 -7.92
CA PRO A 11 -20.23 -25.40 -7.81
C PRO A 11 -19.38 -25.26 -9.08
N PRO A 12 -18.99 -24.03 -9.48
CA PRO A 12 -18.08 -23.79 -10.60
C PRO A 12 -16.76 -24.54 -10.47
N SER A 13 -16.22 -25.05 -11.57
CA SER A 13 -14.90 -25.68 -11.57
C SER A 13 -13.77 -24.65 -11.48
N TRP A 14 -12.58 -25.11 -11.09
CA TRP A 14 -11.38 -24.24 -11.03
C TRP A 14 -11.02 -23.67 -12.41
N GLU A 15 -11.16 -24.46 -13.48
CA GLU A 15 -10.90 -24.06 -14.85
C GLU A 15 -11.88 -22.99 -15.32
N GLN A 16 -13.16 -23.15 -14.98
CA GLN A 16 -14.21 -22.19 -15.32
C GLN A 16 -13.95 -20.85 -14.58
N MET A 17 -13.69 -20.89 -13.28
CA MET A 17 -13.36 -19.71 -12.50
C MET A 17 -12.07 -19.02 -13.02
N GLY A 18 -11.03 -19.81 -13.33
CA GLY A 18 -9.79 -19.31 -13.94
C GLY A 18 -10.01 -18.61 -15.28
N SER A 19 -10.85 -19.20 -16.12
CA SER A 19 -11.21 -18.61 -17.43
C SER A 19 -11.98 -17.31 -17.29
N TRP A 20 -12.90 -17.23 -16.33
CA TRP A 20 -13.64 -16.02 -16.03
C TRP A 20 -12.73 -14.89 -15.53
N VAL A 21 -11.87 -15.18 -14.54
CA VAL A 21 -10.92 -14.21 -14.02
C VAL A 21 -9.97 -13.70 -15.11
N ALA A 22 -9.40 -14.60 -15.90
CA ALA A 22 -8.52 -14.21 -17.00
C ALA A 22 -9.23 -13.33 -18.04
N LEU A 23 -10.49 -13.63 -18.37
CA LEU A 23 -11.27 -12.85 -19.33
C LEU A 23 -11.54 -11.42 -18.81
N VAL A 24 -11.94 -11.28 -17.56
CA VAL A 24 -12.20 -9.95 -16.97
C VAL A 24 -10.92 -9.11 -16.90
N GLU A 25 -9.80 -9.72 -16.49
CA GLU A 25 -8.52 -9.01 -16.36
C GLU A 25 -7.89 -8.61 -17.69
N THR A 26 -8.09 -9.39 -18.73
CA THR A 26 -7.51 -9.13 -20.05
C THR A 26 -8.45 -8.37 -20.99
N GLY A 27 -9.75 -8.34 -20.70
CA GLY A 27 -10.78 -7.71 -21.51
C GLY A 27 -11.02 -8.40 -22.87
N SER A 28 -10.39 -9.57 -23.13
CA SER A 28 -10.42 -10.24 -24.43
C SER A 28 -10.35 -11.75 -24.29
N VAL A 29 -11.24 -12.45 -25.00
CA VAL A 29 -11.23 -13.92 -25.06
C VAL A 29 -9.90 -14.44 -25.63
N SER A 30 -9.36 -13.78 -26.65
CA SER A 30 -8.08 -14.17 -27.25
C SER A 30 -6.90 -14.03 -26.29
N ALA A 31 -6.85 -12.93 -25.56
CA ALA A 31 -5.80 -12.69 -24.56
C ALA A 31 -5.93 -13.61 -23.34
N ALA A 32 -7.16 -13.88 -22.89
CA ALA A 32 -7.41 -14.86 -21.82
C ALA A 32 -6.99 -16.29 -22.25
N ALA A 33 -7.32 -16.69 -23.47
CA ALA A 33 -6.94 -17.97 -24.04
C ALA A 33 -5.41 -18.15 -24.12
N LEU A 34 -4.70 -17.12 -24.60
CA LEU A 34 -3.24 -17.10 -24.64
C LEU A 34 -2.63 -17.21 -23.23
N ARG A 35 -3.16 -16.46 -22.27
CA ARG A 35 -2.69 -16.48 -20.87
C ARG A 35 -2.86 -17.83 -20.20
N LEU A 36 -3.96 -18.53 -20.52
CA LEU A 36 -4.30 -19.82 -19.91
C LEU A 36 -3.75 -21.03 -20.68
N GLY A 37 -3.21 -20.82 -21.89
CA GLY A 37 -2.73 -21.91 -22.74
C GLY A 37 -3.83 -22.82 -23.28
N ILE A 38 -5.07 -22.31 -23.47
CA ILE A 38 -6.22 -23.02 -24.02
C ILE A 38 -6.79 -22.33 -25.26
N SER A 39 -7.73 -22.96 -25.93
CA SER A 39 -8.37 -22.37 -27.12
C SER A 39 -9.37 -21.25 -26.72
N GLN A 40 -9.61 -20.30 -27.63
CA GLN A 40 -10.65 -19.27 -27.44
C GLN A 40 -12.06 -19.92 -27.30
N ALA A 41 -12.30 -21.00 -27.99
CA ALA A 41 -13.53 -21.78 -27.86
C ALA A 41 -13.67 -22.37 -26.45
N GLY A 42 -12.55 -22.82 -25.83
CA GLY A 42 -12.51 -23.32 -24.45
C GLY A 42 -12.88 -22.24 -23.45
N VAL A 43 -12.28 -21.03 -23.55
CA VAL A 43 -12.64 -19.90 -22.68
C VAL A 43 -14.13 -19.58 -22.83
N SER A 44 -14.63 -19.46 -24.05
CA SER A 44 -16.04 -19.15 -24.34
C SER A 44 -16.98 -20.21 -23.78
N GLN A 45 -16.60 -21.48 -23.85
CA GLN A 45 -17.37 -22.60 -23.31
C GLN A 45 -17.41 -22.55 -21.76
N HIS A 46 -16.29 -22.31 -21.10
CA HIS A 46 -16.21 -22.16 -19.65
C HIS A 46 -17.12 -21.04 -19.15
N VAL A 47 -17.13 -19.89 -19.83
CA VAL A 47 -18.00 -18.77 -19.49
C VAL A 47 -19.48 -19.12 -19.66
N ARG A 48 -19.86 -19.79 -20.76
CA ARG A 48 -21.25 -20.26 -20.95
C ARG A 48 -21.69 -21.20 -19.85
N GLN A 49 -20.86 -22.19 -19.53
CA GLN A 49 -21.15 -23.14 -18.45
C GLN A 49 -21.34 -22.47 -17.10
N LEU A 50 -20.54 -21.41 -16.80
CA LEU A 50 -20.74 -20.58 -15.61
C LEU A 50 -22.10 -19.87 -15.65
N GLU A 51 -22.44 -19.21 -16.76
CA GLU A 51 -23.72 -18.52 -16.93
C GLU A 51 -24.91 -19.49 -16.78
N GLU A 52 -24.80 -20.68 -17.35
CA GLU A 52 -25.80 -21.74 -17.23
C GLU A 52 -25.95 -22.27 -15.81
N SER A 53 -24.82 -22.56 -15.14
CA SER A 53 -24.82 -23.08 -13.75
C SER A 53 -25.33 -22.08 -12.72
N LEU A 54 -25.09 -20.80 -12.96
CA LEU A 54 -25.48 -19.71 -12.06
C LEU A 54 -26.87 -19.14 -12.40
N GLY A 55 -27.41 -19.47 -13.60
CA GLY A 55 -28.67 -18.91 -14.08
C GLY A 55 -28.62 -17.40 -14.31
N ALA A 56 -27.44 -16.84 -14.54
CA ALA A 56 -27.22 -15.41 -14.69
C ALA A 56 -26.24 -15.10 -15.82
N SER A 57 -26.49 -14.03 -16.59
CA SER A 57 -25.51 -13.53 -17.56
C SER A 57 -24.38 -12.82 -16.83
N LEU A 58 -23.15 -13.20 -17.15
CA LEU A 58 -21.93 -12.64 -16.56
C LEU A 58 -21.33 -11.51 -17.43
N LEU A 59 -21.64 -11.52 -18.76
CA LEU A 59 -21.17 -10.51 -19.70
C LEU A 59 -22.36 -9.74 -20.29
N ASP A 60 -22.20 -8.42 -20.31
CA ASP A 60 -23.01 -7.54 -21.15
C ASP A 60 -22.41 -7.55 -22.57
N ARG A 61 -23.13 -8.18 -23.51
CA ARG A 61 -22.73 -8.29 -24.92
C ARG A 61 -23.33 -7.19 -25.80
N THR A 62 -24.09 -6.26 -25.21
CA THR A 62 -24.69 -5.12 -25.94
C THR A 62 -23.66 -4.05 -26.28
N THR A 63 -22.54 -4.02 -25.54
CA THR A 63 -21.42 -3.11 -25.76
C THR A 63 -20.21 -3.82 -26.39
N ARG A 64 -19.36 -3.06 -27.09
CA ARG A 64 -18.08 -3.55 -27.63
C ARG A 64 -16.96 -2.62 -27.14
N PRO A 65 -15.98 -3.12 -26.39
CA PRO A 65 -15.85 -4.50 -25.87
C PRO A 65 -16.96 -4.84 -24.85
N ALA A 66 -17.25 -6.14 -24.72
CA ALA A 66 -18.20 -6.64 -23.72
C ALA A 66 -17.64 -6.44 -22.31
N HIS A 67 -18.49 -6.00 -21.38
CA HIS A 67 -18.13 -5.74 -19.99
C HIS A 67 -18.81 -6.71 -19.03
N PRO A 68 -18.23 -6.99 -17.84
CA PRO A 68 -18.90 -7.77 -16.81
C PRO A 68 -20.21 -7.10 -16.37
N THR A 69 -21.26 -7.90 -16.21
CA THR A 69 -22.48 -7.47 -15.52
C THR A 69 -22.23 -7.34 -14.01
N ALA A 70 -23.19 -6.81 -13.22
CA ALA A 70 -23.08 -6.78 -11.77
C ALA A 70 -22.85 -8.20 -11.18
N ALA A 71 -23.54 -9.23 -11.72
CA ALA A 71 -23.33 -10.62 -11.33
C ALA A 71 -21.91 -11.10 -11.73
N GLY A 72 -21.47 -10.74 -12.93
CA GLY A 72 -20.12 -11.04 -13.42
C GLY A 72 -19.04 -10.41 -12.56
N GLN A 73 -19.19 -9.15 -12.21
CA GLN A 73 -18.24 -8.45 -11.33
C GLN A 73 -18.16 -9.11 -9.95
N ARG A 74 -19.29 -9.47 -9.37
CA ARG A 74 -19.33 -10.16 -8.08
C ARG A 74 -18.68 -11.55 -8.14
N LEU A 75 -18.95 -12.30 -9.21
CA LEU A 75 -18.29 -13.60 -9.41
C LEU A 75 -16.76 -13.43 -9.60
N TYR A 76 -16.33 -12.40 -10.33
CA TYR A 76 -14.90 -12.11 -10.51
C TYR A 76 -14.18 -11.91 -9.18
N GLU A 77 -14.73 -11.08 -8.30
CA GLU A 77 -14.16 -10.81 -6.98
C GLU A 77 -14.00 -12.09 -6.16
N GLN A 78 -15.08 -12.91 -6.11
CA GLN A 78 -15.07 -14.14 -5.34
C GLN A 78 -14.20 -15.23 -5.95
N ALA A 79 -14.23 -15.41 -7.27
CA ALA A 79 -13.40 -16.39 -7.96
C ALA A 79 -11.90 -16.05 -7.83
N ARG A 80 -11.55 -14.78 -7.94
CA ARG A 80 -10.17 -14.30 -7.75
C ARG A 80 -9.65 -14.63 -6.34
N ASP A 81 -10.46 -14.39 -5.30
CA ASP A 81 -10.11 -14.72 -3.93
C ASP A 81 -9.92 -16.23 -3.72
N LEU A 82 -10.88 -17.06 -4.18
CA LEU A 82 -10.79 -18.53 -4.07
C LEU A 82 -9.57 -19.10 -4.79
N LEU A 83 -9.28 -18.64 -6.01
CA LEU A 83 -8.10 -19.06 -6.76
C LEU A 83 -6.80 -18.65 -6.07
N SER A 84 -6.76 -17.46 -5.49
CA SER A 84 -5.61 -16.98 -4.72
C SER A 84 -5.37 -17.85 -3.47
N ARG A 85 -6.42 -18.17 -2.70
CA ARG A 85 -6.34 -19.07 -1.54
C ARG A 85 -5.89 -20.49 -1.90
N ALA A 86 -6.39 -21.05 -3.00
CA ALA A 86 -5.98 -22.36 -3.47
C ALA A 86 -4.51 -22.40 -3.90
N SER A 87 -4.04 -21.37 -4.61
CA SER A 87 -2.63 -21.22 -4.97
C SER A 87 -1.76 -21.12 -3.73
N HIS A 88 -2.18 -20.32 -2.74
CA HIS A 88 -1.47 -20.15 -1.48
C HIS A 88 -1.38 -21.46 -0.68
N MET A 89 -2.48 -22.21 -0.57
CA MET A 89 -2.49 -23.53 0.07
C MET A 89 -1.47 -24.47 -0.59
N THR A 90 -1.44 -24.51 -1.92
CA THR A 90 -0.47 -25.33 -2.65
C THR A 90 0.97 -24.91 -2.38
N GLU A 91 1.24 -23.61 -2.32
CA GLU A 91 2.57 -23.06 -2.00
C GLU A 91 2.98 -23.36 -0.56
N THR A 92 2.08 -23.24 0.40
CA THR A 92 2.32 -23.56 1.82
C THR A 92 2.72 -25.03 2.00
N VAL A 93 1.96 -25.95 1.40
CA VAL A 93 2.27 -27.38 1.45
C VAL A 93 3.62 -27.67 0.79
N ARG A 94 3.92 -27.07 -0.36
CA ARG A 94 5.21 -27.20 -1.04
C ARG A 94 6.36 -26.59 -0.24
N ALA A 95 6.13 -25.51 0.49
CA ALA A 95 7.14 -24.86 1.33
C ALA A 95 7.59 -25.73 2.51
N LEU A 96 6.71 -26.57 3.06
CA LEU A 96 7.05 -27.55 4.10
C LEU A 96 8.10 -28.58 3.63
N SER A 97 8.19 -28.81 2.32
CA SER A 97 9.14 -29.78 1.71
C SER A 97 10.39 -29.13 1.12
N ARG A 98 10.54 -27.80 1.19
CA ARG A 98 11.62 -27.05 0.54
C ARG A 98 12.33 -26.13 1.54
N SER A 99 13.64 -26.01 1.40
CA SER A 99 14.46 -25.08 2.22
C SER A 99 14.24 -23.59 1.91
N LYS A 100 13.48 -23.26 0.83
CA LYS A 100 13.21 -21.87 0.42
C LYS A 100 11.75 -21.70 -0.01
N ARG A 101 11.13 -20.61 0.40
CA ARG A 101 9.79 -20.21 -0.07
C ARG A 101 9.82 -19.92 -1.57
N SER A 102 8.87 -20.46 -2.33
CA SER A 102 8.81 -20.30 -3.79
C SER A 102 8.46 -18.85 -4.21
N LEU A 103 7.54 -18.22 -3.53
CA LEU A 103 7.08 -16.85 -3.79
C LEU A 103 6.76 -16.16 -2.46
N LEU A 104 7.19 -14.90 -2.32
CA LEU A 104 6.75 -13.97 -1.28
C LEU A 104 6.09 -12.76 -1.94
N ARG A 105 4.85 -12.46 -1.56
CA ARG A 105 4.07 -11.32 -2.05
C ARG A 105 3.98 -10.29 -0.94
N LEU A 106 4.63 -9.15 -1.13
CA LEU A 106 4.72 -8.08 -0.15
C LEU A 106 4.05 -6.82 -0.69
N GLY A 107 3.06 -6.30 0.04
CA GLY A 107 2.45 -5.00 -0.21
C GLY A 107 2.98 -3.94 0.74
N CYS A 108 3.24 -2.73 0.26
CA CYS A 108 3.69 -1.63 1.11
C CYS A 108 3.35 -0.26 0.49
N VAL A 109 3.41 0.80 1.30
CA VAL A 109 3.27 2.17 0.79
C VAL A 109 4.51 2.59 -0.02
N ASP A 110 4.33 3.51 -0.97
CA ASP A 110 5.37 3.91 -1.93
C ASP A 110 6.65 4.40 -1.26
N SER A 111 6.54 5.22 -0.20
CA SER A 111 7.70 5.72 0.52
C SER A 111 8.55 4.59 1.13
N PHE A 112 7.91 3.51 1.60
CA PHE A 112 8.60 2.32 2.09
C PHE A 112 9.25 1.54 0.95
N ALA A 113 8.51 1.30 -0.14
CA ALA A 113 9.04 0.57 -1.30
C ALA A 113 10.28 1.23 -1.89
N ALA A 114 10.26 2.55 -2.03
CA ALA A 114 11.35 3.32 -2.63
C ALA A 114 12.59 3.45 -1.73
N THR A 115 12.42 3.37 -0.42
CA THR A 115 13.50 3.63 0.56
C THR A 115 14.06 2.36 1.18
N ILE A 116 13.22 1.57 1.81
CA ILE A 116 13.58 0.34 2.53
C ILE A 116 13.55 -0.88 1.61
N GLY A 117 12.69 -0.85 0.57
CA GLY A 117 12.50 -1.94 -0.39
C GLY A 117 13.81 -2.50 -0.97
N PRO A 118 14.77 -1.69 -1.44
CA PRO A 118 16.03 -2.19 -1.99
C PRO A 118 16.85 -3.03 -1.00
N GLN A 119 16.86 -2.64 0.28
CA GLN A 119 17.58 -3.39 1.32
C GLN A 119 16.84 -4.68 1.68
N MET A 120 15.50 -4.65 1.72
CA MET A 120 14.68 -5.84 1.89
C MET A 120 14.88 -6.85 0.78
N VAL A 121 14.89 -6.40 -0.49
CA VAL A 121 15.14 -7.28 -1.64
C VAL A 121 16.50 -7.97 -1.49
N ARG A 122 17.55 -7.25 -1.11
CA ARG A 122 18.87 -7.82 -0.85
C ARG A 122 18.88 -8.82 0.32
N GLY A 123 18.21 -8.48 1.42
CA GLY A 123 18.15 -9.36 2.60
C GLY A 123 17.33 -10.63 2.40
N LEU A 124 16.33 -10.59 1.51
CA LEU A 124 15.50 -11.74 1.14
C LEU A 124 16.14 -12.60 0.05
N ALA A 125 17.20 -12.12 -0.62
CA ALA A 125 17.92 -12.89 -1.62
C ALA A 125 18.46 -14.20 -1.00
N GLY A 126 18.14 -15.33 -1.62
CA GLY A 126 18.50 -16.66 -1.12
C GLY A 126 17.52 -17.27 -0.11
N ARG A 127 16.61 -16.50 0.50
CA ARG A 127 15.55 -16.99 1.40
C ARG A 127 14.25 -17.30 0.67
N VAL A 128 13.97 -16.54 -0.39
CA VAL A 128 12.83 -16.75 -1.29
C VAL A 128 13.34 -16.93 -2.72
N GLN A 129 12.61 -17.71 -3.53
CA GLN A 129 12.97 -17.90 -4.95
C GLN A 129 12.49 -16.71 -5.80
N ARG A 130 11.31 -16.17 -5.47
CA ARG A 130 10.71 -15.02 -6.15
C ARG A 130 10.10 -14.08 -5.12
N LEU A 131 10.31 -12.78 -5.30
CA LEU A 131 9.67 -11.72 -4.54
C LEU A 131 8.79 -10.91 -5.48
N ARG A 132 7.52 -10.70 -5.11
CA ARG A 132 6.63 -9.72 -5.72
C ARG A 132 6.42 -8.59 -4.73
N LEU A 133 6.92 -7.41 -5.05
CA LEU A 133 6.67 -6.19 -4.29
C LEU A 133 5.58 -5.39 -4.99
N VAL A 134 4.52 -5.05 -4.27
CA VAL A 134 3.42 -4.21 -4.75
C VAL A 134 3.39 -2.96 -3.88
N SER A 135 3.39 -1.78 -4.50
CA SER A 135 3.25 -0.53 -3.77
C SER A 135 1.98 0.20 -4.16
N GLY A 136 1.47 1.04 -3.24
CA GLY A 136 0.26 1.83 -3.45
C GLY A 136 -0.29 2.43 -2.17
N ILE A 137 -1.54 2.89 -2.23
CA ILE A 137 -2.26 3.41 -1.07
C ILE A 137 -2.91 2.28 -0.25
N ASN A 138 -2.96 2.47 1.08
CA ASN A 138 -3.36 1.46 2.05
C ASN A 138 -4.69 0.74 1.76
N PRO A 139 -5.82 1.40 1.42
CA PRO A 139 -7.07 0.68 1.23
C PRO A 139 -6.98 -0.46 0.21
N GLY A 140 -6.36 -0.21 -0.94
CA GLY A 140 -6.21 -1.23 -1.97
C GLY A 140 -5.23 -2.35 -1.59
N LEU A 141 -4.19 -2.03 -0.81
CA LEU A 141 -3.24 -3.02 -0.30
C LEU A 141 -3.86 -3.89 0.80
N ALA A 142 -4.67 -3.30 1.69
CA ALA A 142 -5.38 -4.03 2.73
C ALA A 142 -6.36 -5.04 2.12
N GLU A 143 -7.13 -4.63 1.12
CA GLU A 143 -8.02 -5.53 0.38
C GLU A 143 -7.26 -6.70 -0.27
N GLN A 144 -6.12 -6.42 -0.92
CA GLN A 144 -5.27 -7.48 -1.50
C GLN A 144 -4.73 -8.44 -0.44
N PHE A 145 -4.37 -7.93 0.75
CA PHE A 145 -3.95 -8.77 1.87
C PHE A 145 -5.10 -9.63 2.37
N ASP A 146 -6.29 -9.07 2.54
CA ASP A 146 -7.49 -9.78 2.98
C ASP A 146 -7.88 -10.89 2.01
N ASN A 147 -7.71 -10.65 0.73
CA ASN A 147 -7.96 -11.60 -0.37
C ASN A 147 -6.79 -12.56 -0.65
N HIS A 148 -5.85 -12.73 0.28
CA HIS A 148 -4.68 -13.62 0.16
C HIS A 148 -3.82 -13.38 -1.10
N GLN A 149 -3.87 -12.18 -1.67
CA GLN A 149 -3.03 -11.77 -2.80
C GLN A 149 -1.67 -11.25 -2.33
N LEU A 150 -1.56 -10.92 -1.04
CA LEU A 150 -0.34 -10.55 -0.34
C LEU A 150 -0.13 -11.49 0.86
N ASP A 151 1.12 -11.82 1.12
CA ASP A 151 1.55 -12.61 2.28
C ASP A 151 1.91 -11.71 3.46
N VAL A 152 2.44 -10.52 3.14
CA VAL A 152 2.85 -9.47 4.08
C VAL A 152 2.32 -8.14 3.60
N LEU A 153 1.80 -7.36 4.53
CA LEU A 153 1.40 -5.98 4.31
C LEU A 153 2.20 -5.06 5.25
N ILE A 154 2.92 -4.10 4.68
CA ILE A 154 3.53 -2.98 5.43
C ILE A 154 2.64 -1.77 5.27
N THR A 155 2.01 -1.36 6.35
CA THR A 155 1.00 -0.29 6.38
C THR A 155 1.32 0.77 7.43
N THR A 156 0.70 1.94 7.29
CA THR A 156 0.69 3.00 8.31
C THR A 156 -0.68 3.16 8.97
N ASP A 157 -1.66 2.33 8.60
CA ASP A 157 -2.92 2.24 9.33
C ASP A 157 -2.73 1.40 10.59
N ASP A 158 -3.39 1.81 11.67
CA ASP A 158 -3.37 1.05 12.91
C ASP A 158 -4.05 -0.31 12.67
N PRO A 159 -3.33 -1.43 12.82
CA PRO A 159 -3.89 -2.73 12.56
C PRO A 159 -4.90 -3.09 13.63
N LYS A 160 -6.08 -3.51 13.19
CA LYS A 160 -7.11 -4.03 14.11
C LYS A 160 -6.85 -5.50 14.39
N PRO A 161 -6.96 -5.95 15.66
CA PRO A 161 -6.90 -7.36 15.98
C PRO A 161 -7.93 -8.16 15.18
N ALA A 162 -7.51 -9.23 14.53
CA ALA A 162 -8.38 -10.13 13.79
C ALA A 162 -7.84 -11.56 13.89
N ALA A 163 -8.76 -12.55 13.90
CA ALA A 163 -8.37 -13.96 13.95
C ALA A 163 -7.45 -14.33 12.76
N GLY A 164 -6.43 -15.11 13.03
CA GLY A 164 -5.46 -15.57 12.02
C GLY A 164 -4.50 -14.52 11.51
N ARG A 165 -4.45 -13.33 12.12
CA ARG A 165 -3.53 -12.24 11.77
C ARG A 165 -2.70 -11.83 12.97
N ALA A 166 -1.45 -11.49 12.70
CA ALA A 166 -0.56 -10.85 13.66
C ALA A 166 0.01 -9.56 13.06
N TYR A 167 0.49 -8.69 13.91
CA TYR A 167 1.17 -7.48 13.49
C TYR A 167 2.37 -7.18 14.36
N LEU A 168 3.36 -6.52 13.77
CA LEU A 168 4.55 -6.02 14.46
C LEU A 168 4.69 -4.54 14.14
N ALA A 169 4.86 -3.71 15.16
CA ALA A 169 5.26 -2.32 14.98
C ALA A 169 6.75 -2.31 14.60
N LEU A 170 7.08 -1.71 13.47
CA LEU A 170 8.44 -1.72 12.94
C LEU A 170 9.23 -0.48 13.37
N PHE A 171 8.71 0.68 13.07
CA PHE A 171 9.28 1.98 13.41
C PHE A 171 8.22 3.07 13.30
N SER A 172 8.50 4.22 13.89
CA SER A 172 7.69 5.43 13.78
C SER A 172 8.54 6.58 13.26
N GLU A 173 7.92 7.50 12.51
CA GLU A 173 8.56 8.73 12.08
C GLU A 173 7.67 9.93 12.35
N GLN A 174 8.30 11.07 12.70
CA GLN A 174 7.62 12.33 12.94
C GLN A 174 7.55 13.16 11.67
N PHE A 175 6.47 13.90 11.53
CA PHE A 175 6.32 14.88 10.48
C PHE A 175 7.18 16.11 10.75
N LEU A 176 7.56 16.77 9.67
CA LEU A 176 8.28 18.04 9.67
C LEU A 176 7.75 18.92 8.54
N LEU A 177 8.00 20.22 8.67
CA LEU A 177 7.66 21.17 7.63
C LEU A 177 8.81 21.24 6.60
N ALA A 178 8.49 21.03 5.33
CA ALA A 178 9.38 21.28 4.21
C ALA A 178 9.07 22.66 3.60
N VAL A 179 10.11 23.47 3.46
CA VAL A 179 10.06 24.80 2.84
C VAL A 179 11.21 24.95 1.85
N PRO A 180 11.16 25.89 0.90
CA PRO A 180 12.29 26.19 0.02
C PRO A 180 13.57 26.47 0.81
N SER A 181 14.73 26.17 0.25
CA SER A 181 16.03 26.30 0.95
C SER A 181 16.36 27.73 1.41
N ASP A 182 15.96 28.71 0.62
CA ASP A 182 16.14 30.13 0.86
C ASP A 182 15.00 30.80 1.61
N PHE A 183 13.95 30.04 1.95
CA PHE A 183 12.78 30.55 2.69
C PHE A 183 13.20 31.11 4.05
N GLN A 184 12.90 32.40 4.26
CA GLN A 184 13.16 33.09 5.50
C GLN A 184 12.06 32.73 6.52
N LEU A 185 12.36 31.80 7.40
CA LEU A 185 11.45 31.38 8.46
C LEU A 185 11.38 32.46 9.54
N PRO A 186 10.22 33.11 9.75
CA PRO A 186 10.08 34.07 10.83
C PRO A 186 10.29 33.40 12.19
N PRO A 187 10.92 34.08 13.16
CA PRO A 187 11.09 33.53 14.50
C PRO A 187 9.73 33.18 15.13
N LEU A 188 9.63 32.00 15.71
CA LEU A 188 8.44 31.55 16.44
C LEU A 188 7.14 31.53 15.59
N ALA A 189 7.27 31.38 14.28
CA ALA A 189 6.12 31.37 13.36
C ALA A 189 5.17 30.19 13.64
N SER A 190 3.88 30.44 13.43
CA SER A 190 2.85 29.37 13.36
C SER A 190 2.69 28.84 11.93
N LEU A 191 2.12 27.65 11.79
CA LEU A 191 1.78 27.10 10.46
C LEU A 191 0.80 28.01 9.70
N HIS A 192 -0.16 28.62 10.42
CA HIS A 192 -1.09 29.60 9.85
C HIS A 192 -0.36 30.85 9.30
N GLN A 193 0.59 31.42 10.06
CA GLN A 193 1.39 32.54 9.55
C GLN A 193 2.21 32.15 8.32
N LEU A 194 2.76 30.95 8.29
CA LEU A 194 3.53 30.45 7.15
C LEU A 194 2.66 30.17 5.92
N SER A 195 1.42 29.70 6.12
CA SER A 195 0.47 29.48 5.01
C SER A 195 0.03 30.81 4.38
N GLY A 196 0.04 31.90 5.11
CA GLY A 196 -0.17 33.24 4.55
C GLY A 196 1.01 33.77 3.71
N LEU A 197 2.23 33.21 3.88
CA LEU A 197 3.39 33.55 3.06
C LEU A 197 3.51 32.68 1.83
N ARG A 198 3.14 31.39 1.91
CA ARG A 198 3.14 30.43 0.81
C ARG A 198 1.99 29.44 0.98
N PRO A 199 1.28 29.07 -0.11
CA PRO A 199 0.20 28.09 -0.04
C PRO A 199 0.64 26.78 0.59
N PHE A 200 -0.25 26.16 1.35
CA PHE A 200 -0.01 24.84 1.93
C PHE A 200 -0.30 23.75 0.90
N MET A 201 0.66 22.87 0.67
CA MET A 201 0.52 21.72 -0.24
C MET A 201 0.07 20.51 0.57
N HIS A 202 -1.08 19.94 0.24
CA HIS A 202 -1.69 18.84 0.96
C HIS A 202 -1.47 17.51 0.26
N TYR A 203 -1.27 16.44 1.04
CA TYR A 203 -1.45 15.09 0.54
C TYR A 203 -2.94 14.75 0.47
N SER A 204 -3.34 13.95 -0.52
CA SER A 204 -4.73 13.51 -0.64
C SER A 204 -5.19 12.74 0.60
N THR A 205 -6.40 13.07 1.06
CA THR A 205 -7.08 12.40 2.18
C THR A 205 -7.37 10.92 1.93
N ARG A 206 -7.26 10.47 0.68
CA ARG A 206 -7.30 9.03 0.34
C ARG A 206 -6.12 8.27 0.92
N SER A 207 -5.03 8.96 1.26
CA SER A 207 -3.88 8.39 1.94
C SER A 207 -3.97 8.63 3.46
N LYS A 208 -3.43 7.69 4.26
CA LYS A 208 -3.29 7.89 5.70
C LYS A 208 -2.49 9.13 6.05
N MET A 209 -1.51 9.46 5.22
CA MET A 209 -0.65 10.63 5.41
C MET A 209 -1.44 11.93 5.27
N GLY A 210 -2.25 12.07 4.22
CA GLY A 210 -3.14 13.22 4.06
C GLY A 210 -4.15 13.33 5.19
N ALA A 211 -4.83 12.23 5.53
CA ALA A 211 -5.80 12.21 6.62
C ALA A 211 -5.18 12.63 7.98
N LEU A 212 -3.92 12.22 8.26
CA LEU A 212 -3.22 12.64 9.48
C LEU A 212 -2.87 14.12 9.48
N VAL A 213 -2.39 14.65 8.35
CA VAL A 213 -2.06 16.08 8.21
C VAL A 213 -3.31 16.93 8.34
N ASP A 214 -4.40 16.57 7.64
CA ASP A 214 -5.65 17.32 7.70
C ASP A 214 -6.27 17.32 9.09
N ALA A 215 -6.31 16.18 9.77
CA ALA A 215 -6.79 16.10 11.14
C ALA A 215 -5.91 16.95 12.11
N TYR A 216 -4.61 17.00 11.85
CA TYR A 216 -3.69 17.82 12.64
C TYR A 216 -3.92 19.31 12.41
N LEU A 217 -4.01 19.74 11.15
CA LEU A 217 -4.27 21.14 10.81
C LEU A 217 -5.64 21.60 11.31
N ALA A 218 -6.69 20.79 11.11
CA ALA A 218 -8.02 21.09 11.61
C ALA A 218 -8.08 21.30 13.13
N ARG A 219 -7.16 20.66 13.87
CA ARG A 219 -7.07 20.78 15.33
C ARG A 219 -6.28 22.01 15.79
N HIS A 220 -5.23 22.37 15.05
CA HIS A 220 -4.27 23.39 15.51
C HIS A 220 -4.34 24.70 14.75
N ASP A 221 -4.65 24.66 13.46
CA ASP A 221 -4.73 25.82 12.57
C ASP A 221 -5.86 25.61 11.54
N PRO A 222 -7.14 25.62 11.97
CA PRO A 222 -8.28 25.29 11.13
C PRO A 222 -8.51 26.26 9.96
N ASP A 223 -7.89 27.43 10.00
CA ASP A 223 -8.02 28.48 8.98
C ASP A 223 -7.03 28.30 7.80
N ILE A 224 -6.22 27.22 7.80
CA ILE A 224 -5.34 26.91 6.67
C ILE A 224 -6.17 26.30 5.54
N GLU A 225 -6.24 27.02 4.42
CA GLU A 225 -6.98 26.58 3.24
C GLU A 225 -6.23 25.46 2.50
N GLN A 226 -6.99 24.46 2.05
CA GLN A 226 -6.52 23.41 1.17
C GLN A 226 -6.64 23.83 -0.29
N VAL A 227 -5.59 24.47 -0.83
CA VAL A 227 -5.57 24.98 -2.20
C VAL A 227 -5.08 23.93 -3.20
N PHE A 228 -4.11 23.11 -2.80
CA PHE A 228 -3.48 22.11 -3.67
C PHE A 228 -3.45 20.75 -2.99
N GLU A 229 -3.83 19.70 -3.70
CA GLU A 229 -3.85 18.32 -3.24
C GLU A 229 -3.03 17.41 -4.17
N PHE A 230 -2.24 16.49 -3.60
CA PHE A 230 -1.36 15.60 -4.32
C PHE A 230 -1.45 14.15 -3.81
N ASP A 231 -1.53 13.20 -4.71
CA ASP A 231 -1.51 11.77 -4.38
C ASP A 231 -0.09 11.23 -4.13
N ALA A 232 0.94 11.93 -4.58
CA ALA A 232 2.33 11.47 -4.54
C ALA A 232 3.28 12.52 -3.97
N THR A 233 4.33 12.04 -3.31
CA THR A 233 5.34 12.89 -2.65
C THR A 233 6.19 13.67 -3.66
N ASP A 234 6.59 13.04 -4.76
CA ASP A 234 7.55 13.63 -5.69
C ASP A 234 7.02 14.91 -6.38
N PRO A 235 5.80 14.93 -6.95
CA PRO A 235 5.19 16.17 -7.47
C PRO A 235 5.04 17.24 -6.39
N LEU A 236 4.59 16.87 -5.18
CA LEU A 236 4.41 17.81 -4.08
C LEU A 236 5.73 18.50 -3.72
N LEU A 237 6.81 17.74 -3.48
CA LEU A 237 8.10 18.30 -3.11
C LEU A 237 8.78 19.06 -4.26
N SER A 238 8.48 18.71 -5.53
CA SER A 238 8.98 19.47 -6.67
C SER A 238 8.44 20.90 -6.67
N LEU A 239 7.17 21.09 -6.35
CA LEU A 239 6.54 22.42 -6.26
C LEU A 239 7.02 23.21 -5.05
N VAL A 240 7.26 22.55 -3.92
CA VAL A 240 7.88 23.22 -2.74
C VAL A 240 9.28 23.71 -3.10
N ARG A 241 10.07 22.93 -3.85
CA ARG A 241 11.39 23.33 -4.32
C ARG A 241 11.35 24.59 -5.23
N GLU A 242 10.33 24.70 -6.06
CA GLU A 242 10.14 25.85 -6.96
C GLU A 242 9.48 27.07 -6.27
N ASP A 243 9.48 27.10 -4.92
CA ASP A 243 8.91 28.18 -4.09
C ASP A 243 7.39 28.42 -4.30
N LEU A 244 6.67 27.40 -4.72
CA LEU A 244 5.23 27.47 -4.97
C LEU A 244 4.38 27.11 -3.77
N GLY A 245 4.99 26.66 -2.66
CA GLY A 245 4.29 26.31 -1.44
C GLY A 245 5.17 25.71 -0.35
N ILE A 246 4.53 25.31 0.73
CA ILE A 246 5.13 24.60 1.88
C ILE A 246 4.31 23.35 2.18
N ALA A 247 4.92 22.33 2.82
CA ALA A 247 4.21 21.07 3.11
C ALA A 247 4.66 20.41 4.42
N LEU A 248 3.73 19.73 5.09
CA LEU A 248 4.08 18.74 6.10
C LEU A 248 4.39 17.41 5.43
N THR A 249 5.56 16.87 5.71
CA THR A 249 6.04 15.60 5.12
C THR A 249 6.84 14.80 6.15
N THR A 250 7.43 13.68 5.77
CA THR A 250 8.14 12.79 6.68
C THR A 250 9.54 12.45 6.16
N PRO A 251 10.47 11.98 7.01
CA PRO A 251 11.82 11.58 6.59
C PRO A 251 11.83 10.56 5.46
N LEU A 252 10.97 9.53 5.47
CA LEU A 252 10.89 8.57 4.38
C LEU A 252 10.49 9.22 3.04
N CYS A 253 9.50 10.09 3.09
CA CYS A 253 9.03 10.82 1.89
C CYS A 253 10.13 11.74 1.34
N LEU A 254 10.86 12.44 2.20
CA LEU A 254 11.99 13.26 1.78
C LEU A 254 13.11 12.41 1.15
N TRP A 255 13.40 11.23 1.71
CA TRP A 255 14.40 10.34 1.16
C TRP A 255 13.97 9.70 -0.17
N GLN A 256 12.70 9.34 -0.30
CA GLN A 256 12.14 8.90 -1.56
C GLN A 256 12.39 9.92 -2.67
N SER A 257 12.10 11.20 -2.38
CA SER A 257 12.24 12.32 -3.31
C SER A 257 13.48 13.17 -2.99
N ARG A 258 14.60 12.55 -2.58
CA ARG A 258 15.82 13.24 -2.14
C ARG A 258 16.41 14.20 -3.17
N TYR A 259 16.14 13.98 -4.45
CA TYR A 259 16.51 14.90 -5.52
C TYR A 259 15.92 16.31 -5.30
N HIS A 260 14.67 16.39 -4.87
CA HIS A 260 14.03 17.64 -4.48
C HIS A 260 14.43 18.03 -3.05
N ALA A 261 14.41 17.09 -2.12
CA ALA A 261 14.64 17.32 -0.69
C ALA A 261 16.01 17.96 -0.37
N MET A 262 17.04 17.69 -1.15
CA MET A 262 18.36 18.34 -1.00
C MET A 262 18.31 19.85 -1.22
N HIS A 263 17.29 20.38 -1.85
CA HIS A 263 17.07 21.81 -2.10
C HIS A 263 15.98 22.40 -1.20
N LEU A 264 15.62 21.69 -0.13
CA LEU A 264 14.62 22.12 0.83
C LEU A 264 15.25 22.32 2.21
N LYS A 265 14.64 23.20 2.98
CA LYS A 265 14.87 23.31 4.43
C LYS A 265 13.80 22.55 5.17
N CYS A 266 14.20 21.66 6.05
CA CYS A 266 13.33 20.82 6.85
C CYS A 266 13.27 21.33 8.28
N VAL A 267 12.07 21.64 8.77
CA VAL A 267 11.86 22.27 10.08
C VAL A 267 11.00 21.34 10.93
N PRO A 268 11.51 20.83 12.07
CA PRO A 268 10.70 20.07 13.02
C PRO A 268 9.50 20.89 13.51
N LEU A 269 8.34 20.26 13.63
CA LEU A 269 7.12 20.92 14.15
C LEU A 269 7.33 21.55 15.53
N THR A 270 8.17 20.91 16.35
CA THR A 270 8.52 21.40 17.69
C THR A 270 9.31 22.72 17.70
N ALA A 271 9.90 23.13 16.56
CA ALA A 271 10.56 24.41 16.38
C ALA A 271 9.58 25.56 16.09
N LEU A 272 8.37 25.24 15.65
CA LEU A 272 7.31 26.19 15.36
C LEU A 272 6.47 26.47 16.61
N ARG A 273 5.69 27.56 16.61
CA ARG A 273 4.88 27.96 17.75
C ARG A 273 3.43 28.20 17.35
N HIS A 274 2.53 27.65 18.15
CA HIS A 274 1.10 27.95 18.09
C HIS A 274 0.69 28.56 19.42
N GLN A 275 0.17 29.78 19.39
CA GLN A 275 -0.22 30.53 20.62
C GLN A 275 0.89 30.55 21.72
N GLY A 276 2.15 30.74 21.30
CA GLY A 276 3.31 30.77 22.19
C GLY A 276 3.85 29.41 22.67
N ARG A 277 3.20 28.31 22.34
CA ARG A 277 3.62 26.93 22.65
C ARG A 277 4.17 26.21 21.42
N ALA A 278 5.09 25.26 21.62
CA ALA A 278 5.54 24.39 20.56
C ALA A 278 4.38 23.55 20.01
N TYR A 279 4.35 23.33 18.72
CA TYR A 279 3.42 22.36 18.16
C TYR A 279 3.71 20.96 18.72
N PRO A 280 2.68 20.18 19.04
CA PRO A 280 2.88 18.79 19.43
C PRO A 280 3.43 17.99 18.24
N PRO A 281 4.21 16.92 18.49
CA PRO A 281 4.70 16.08 17.40
C PRO A 281 3.53 15.38 16.70
N LEU A 282 3.54 15.40 15.38
CA LEU A 282 2.70 14.54 14.55
C LEU A 282 3.54 13.37 14.08
N GLN A 283 3.05 12.14 14.23
CA GLN A 283 3.80 10.94 13.86
C GLN A 283 2.92 9.92 13.16
N ARG A 284 3.56 9.04 12.38
CA ARG A 284 2.96 7.81 11.86
C ARG A 284 3.83 6.61 12.20
N THR A 285 3.21 5.46 12.41
CA THR A 285 3.89 4.20 12.71
C THR A 285 3.74 3.25 11.55
N PHE A 286 4.80 2.56 11.20
CA PHE A 286 4.78 1.48 10.22
C PHE A 286 4.57 0.15 10.91
N TYR A 287 3.59 -0.59 10.47
CA TYR A 287 3.25 -1.92 10.95
C TYR A 287 3.47 -2.95 9.85
N MET A 288 3.96 -4.11 10.23
CA MET A 288 3.92 -5.30 9.39
C MET A 288 2.74 -6.17 9.83
N VAL A 289 1.81 -6.42 8.92
CA VAL A 289 0.68 -7.34 9.12
C VAL A 289 0.95 -8.62 8.33
N TYR A 290 0.74 -9.76 8.95
CA TYR A 290 1.00 -11.07 8.36
C TYR A 290 0.12 -12.15 8.98
N ARG A 291 0.13 -13.36 8.39
CA ARG A 291 -0.53 -14.56 8.94
C ARG A 291 0.54 -15.49 9.50
N PRO A 292 0.55 -15.74 10.83
CA PRO A 292 1.60 -16.54 11.48
C PRO A 292 1.74 -17.94 10.88
N ASP A 293 0.62 -18.62 10.63
CA ASP A 293 0.59 -19.98 10.08
C ASP A 293 1.16 -20.05 8.65
N GLU A 294 1.15 -18.93 7.92
CA GLU A 294 1.63 -18.87 6.54
C GLU A 294 3.09 -18.42 6.44
N LEU A 295 3.50 -17.47 7.28
CA LEU A 295 4.81 -16.83 7.18
C LEU A 295 5.85 -17.47 8.11
N GLY A 296 5.43 -17.98 9.26
CA GLY A 296 6.31 -18.63 10.24
C GLY A 296 7.47 -17.73 10.68
N PRO A 297 8.70 -18.30 10.84
CA PRO A 297 9.87 -17.55 11.30
C PRO A 297 10.30 -16.41 10.38
N LEU A 298 9.93 -16.46 9.08
CA LEU A 298 10.28 -15.41 8.12
C LEU A 298 9.71 -14.03 8.51
N ALA A 299 8.63 -14.00 9.30
CA ALA A 299 8.07 -12.75 9.81
C ALA A 299 9.08 -11.97 10.66
N GLN A 300 9.71 -12.63 11.60
CA GLN A 300 10.72 -12.00 12.47
C GLN A 300 11.96 -11.59 11.68
N ASP A 301 12.37 -12.40 10.72
CA ASP A 301 13.49 -12.07 9.83
C ASP A 301 13.22 -10.81 9.01
N ILE A 302 12.01 -10.67 8.44
CA ILE A 302 11.59 -9.47 7.70
C ILE A 302 11.58 -8.25 8.63
N ALA A 303 10.98 -8.36 9.82
CA ALA A 303 10.95 -7.26 10.78
C ALA A 303 12.37 -6.81 11.18
N ALA A 304 13.26 -7.75 11.47
CA ALA A 304 14.66 -7.46 11.78
C ALA A 304 15.39 -6.76 10.62
N MET A 305 15.19 -7.24 9.38
CA MET A 305 15.76 -6.60 8.18
C MET A 305 15.28 -5.16 8.02
N VAL A 306 13.98 -4.90 8.21
CA VAL A 306 13.43 -3.55 8.15
C VAL A 306 14.06 -2.63 9.19
N ARG A 307 14.15 -3.09 10.44
CA ARG A 307 14.77 -2.31 11.52
C ARG A 307 16.24 -1.96 11.25
N VAL A 308 17.00 -2.90 10.73
CA VAL A 308 18.39 -2.66 10.29
C VAL A 308 18.44 -1.63 9.16
N ALA A 309 17.57 -1.79 8.17
CA ALA A 309 17.48 -0.87 7.04
C ALA A 309 17.13 0.57 7.47
N VAL A 310 16.19 0.71 8.40
CA VAL A 310 15.80 2.03 8.93
C VAL A 310 16.96 2.68 9.68
N ARG A 311 17.69 1.95 10.53
CA ARG A 311 18.86 2.49 11.23
C ARG A 311 19.97 2.94 10.28
N GLU A 312 20.18 2.22 9.19
CA GLU A 312 21.15 2.61 8.16
C GLU A 312 20.71 3.87 7.41
N LEU A 313 19.45 3.94 7.01
CA LEU A 313 18.88 5.13 6.38
C LEU A 313 18.91 6.35 7.32
N GLN A 314 18.63 6.18 8.60
CA GLN A 314 18.67 7.26 9.61
C GLN A 314 20.05 7.94 9.64
N ARG A 315 21.15 7.18 9.54
CA ARG A 315 22.50 7.75 9.45
C ARG A 315 22.68 8.59 8.17
N GLN A 316 22.15 8.11 7.05
CA GLN A 316 22.24 8.81 5.76
C GLN A 316 21.39 10.09 5.75
N TRP A 317 20.21 10.08 6.37
CA TRP A 317 19.35 11.28 6.45
C TRP A 317 19.99 12.41 7.25
N VAL A 318 20.62 12.09 8.38
CA VAL A 318 21.36 13.07 9.18
C VAL A 318 22.48 13.69 8.35
N SER A 319 23.23 12.90 7.60
CA SER A 319 24.39 13.40 6.84
C SER A 319 23.98 14.15 5.57
N VAL A 320 23.00 13.69 4.83
CA VAL A 320 22.63 14.21 3.50
C VAL A 320 21.54 15.27 3.59
N LEU A 321 20.45 14.99 4.28
CA LEU A 321 19.28 15.88 4.39
C LEU A 321 19.30 16.77 5.64
N LYS A 322 20.27 16.54 6.54
CA LYS A 322 20.41 17.25 7.82
C LYS A 322 19.14 17.18 8.69
N ILE A 323 18.41 16.06 8.57
CA ILE A 323 17.22 15.77 9.36
C ILE A 323 17.67 15.24 10.73
N PRO A 324 17.13 15.74 11.85
CA PRO A 324 17.44 15.22 13.17
C PRO A 324 17.15 13.72 13.31
N ALA A 325 18.05 12.99 13.96
CA ALA A 325 17.94 11.53 14.10
C ALA A 325 16.73 11.09 14.95
N ASP A 326 16.33 11.90 15.93
CA ASP A 326 15.23 11.66 16.86
C ASP A 326 13.84 11.73 16.23
N LEU A 327 13.74 12.19 14.97
CA LEU A 327 12.48 12.14 14.22
C LEU A 327 12.07 10.73 13.81
N ILE A 328 12.90 9.73 14.02
CA ILE A 328 12.60 8.33 13.77
C ILE A 328 12.94 7.49 14.99
N SER A 329 12.01 6.65 15.38
CA SER A 329 12.18 5.65 16.44
C SER A 329 11.94 4.25 15.90
N VAL A 330 12.91 3.36 16.10
CA VAL A 330 12.79 1.95 15.73
C VAL A 330 12.16 1.20 16.90
N ASN A 331 11.04 0.53 16.65
CA ASN A 331 10.37 -0.27 17.67
C ASN A 331 11.10 -1.61 17.83
N GLU A 332 11.60 -1.86 19.03
CA GLU A 332 12.17 -3.17 19.39
C GLU A 332 11.04 -4.09 19.89
N ASP A 333 11.18 -5.39 19.62
CA ASP A 333 10.21 -6.38 20.12
C ASP A 333 10.25 -6.36 21.65
N ARG A 334 9.09 -6.08 22.27
CA ARG A 334 8.86 -6.32 23.70
C ARG A 334 8.28 -7.70 23.90
#